data_052e0c5d385594f11e87d45343d8a83f
#
_entry.id   052e0c5d385594f11e87d45343d8a83f
#
_cell.length_a   1.000
_cell.length_b   1.000
_cell.length_c   1.000
_cell.angle_alpha   90.00
_cell.angle_beta   90.00
_cell.angle_gamma   90.00
#
_symmetry.space_group_name_H-M   'P 1'
#
loop_
_entity.id
_entity.type
_entity.pdbx_description
1 polymer ?
#
loop_
_entity_poly.entity_id
_entity_poly.type
_entity_poly.pdbx_seq_one_letter_code
_entity_poly.pdbx_strand_id
1 'polypeptide(L)'
;MSVGSVVFSWMTFNTAMSTEETYYVEDLPFNLLPMIGFVSAFFISLRVGTEFDNHTIRNKLIVGHSRTKVFFGEYLICLLASLILLVVMLLFSGISGYILFRKFALDWKLIVQMVFCSVLLTAVFSTMFVGISMNIHNKAVSVVVNLVFLFAILFLASFVGSALNEAEMSYEYVRITAEGGREFGDMVKNPAYVEGIQRSIYEFIYDALPTGQAIQLNNLEYDRISRWPVFSLIMLIIATVAGYLPFRKRDIR
;
A
#
# COMPACT_ATOMS: atom_id res chain seq x y z
N MET A 1 -4.23 15.51 -0.62
CA MET A 1 -3.04 14.80 -1.16
C MET A 1 -1.94 15.76 -1.59
N SER A 2 -2.18 16.72 -2.48
CA SER A 2 -1.16 17.64 -3.00
C SER A 2 -0.39 18.43 -1.92
N VAL A 3 -1.08 19.04 -0.94
CA VAL A 3 -0.42 19.77 0.15
C VAL A 3 0.41 18.81 1.02
N GLY A 4 -0.12 17.64 1.34
CA GLY A 4 0.59 16.63 2.13
C GLY A 4 1.87 16.13 1.44
N SER A 5 1.84 15.90 0.12
CA SER A 5 3.03 15.47 -0.62
C SER A 5 4.11 16.57 -0.68
N VAL A 6 3.71 17.84 -0.82
CA VAL A 6 4.67 18.96 -0.79
C VAL A 6 5.29 19.13 0.60
N VAL A 7 4.48 19.04 1.67
CA VAL A 7 4.99 19.10 3.06
C VAL A 7 5.95 17.94 3.34
N PHE A 8 5.60 16.73 2.92
CA PHE A 8 6.48 15.56 3.06
C PHE A 8 7.80 15.77 2.32
N SER A 9 7.74 16.25 1.07
CA SER A 9 8.94 16.55 0.28
C SER A 9 9.86 17.58 0.96
N TRP A 10 9.26 18.61 1.57
CA TRP A 10 9.99 19.61 2.34
C TRP A 10 10.64 19.02 3.60
N MET A 11 9.92 18.17 4.33
CA MET A 11 10.47 17.49 5.50
C MET A 11 11.64 16.58 5.12
N THR A 12 11.49 15.77 4.06
CA THR A 12 12.55 14.88 3.55
C THR A 12 13.78 15.69 3.12
N PHE A 13 13.59 16.83 2.44
CA PHE A 13 14.68 17.71 2.06
C PHE A 13 15.44 18.26 3.29
N ASN A 14 14.74 18.72 4.32
CA ASN A 14 15.39 19.18 5.55
C ASN A 14 16.16 18.06 6.25
N THR A 15 15.62 16.82 6.26
CA THR A 15 16.32 15.66 6.82
C THR A 15 17.58 15.35 6.00
N ALA A 16 17.50 15.32 4.68
CA ALA A 16 18.63 15.10 3.80
C ALA A 16 19.77 16.10 4.05
N MET A 17 19.42 17.37 4.23
CA MET A 17 20.39 18.43 4.54
C MET A 17 21.04 18.27 5.91
N SER A 18 20.34 17.67 6.88
CA SER A 18 20.86 17.47 8.25
C SER A 18 21.70 16.18 8.40
N THR A 19 21.43 15.15 7.58
CA THR A 19 22.07 13.82 7.67
C THR A 19 23.13 13.59 6.60
N GLU A 20 23.33 14.53 5.67
CA GLU A 20 24.21 14.40 4.49
C GLU A 20 23.86 13.19 3.60
N GLU A 21 22.62 12.68 3.70
CA GLU A 21 22.12 11.59 2.88
C GLU A 21 21.79 12.07 1.47
N THR A 22 22.10 11.25 0.48
CA THR A 22 21.81 11.55 -0.92
C THR A 22 20.44 11.01 -1.27
N TYR A 23 19.47 11.89 -1.54
CA TYR A 23 18.13 11.56 -2.05
C TYR A 23 18.03 11.84 -3.54
N TYR A 24 17.15 11.11 -4.20
CA TYR A 24 16.88 11.21 -5.62
C TYR A 24 15.43 11.61 -5.87
N VAL A 25 15.10 11.99 -7.10
CA VAL A 25 13.76 12.45 -7.48
C VAL A 25 12.71 11.38 -7.23
N GLU A 26 13.03 10.12 -7.51
CA GLU A 26 12.15 8.95 -7.37
C GLU A 26 11.86 8.56 -5.92
N ASP A 27 12.69 8.93 -4.97
CA ASP A 27 12.47 8.60 -3.55
C ASP A 27 11.14 9.18 -3.05
N LEU A 28 10.82 10.42 -3.42
CA LEU A 28 9.64 11.11 -2.91
C LEU A 28 8.30 10.51 -3.36
N PRO A 29 8.03 10.24 -4.66
CA PRO A 29 6.77 9.69 -5.08
C PRO A 29 6.52 8.28 -4.54
N PHE A 30 7.56 7.44 -4.46
CA PHE A 30 7.39 6.06 -4.01
C PHE A 30 7.34 5.92 -2.49
N ASN A 31 8.02 6.77 -1.73
CA ASN A 31 7.91 6.83 -0.27
C ASN A 31 6.49 7.13 0.23
N LEU A 32 5.66 7.78 -0.57
CA LEU A 32 4.27 8.07 -0.21
C LEU A 32 3.27 6.97 -0.58
N LEU A 33 3.68 5.92 -1.30
CA LEU A 33 2.77 4.86 -1.76
C LEU A 33 1.97 4.16 -0.65
N PRO A 34 2.54 3.84 0.52
CA PRO A 34 1.73 3.26 1.59
C PRO A 34 0.54 4.15 2.01
N MET A 35 0.66 5.47 1.86
CA MET A 35 -0.42 6.42 2.18
C MET A 35 -1.62 6.29 1.25
N ILE A 36 -1.45 5.80 0.00
CA ILE A 36 -2.57 5.62 -0.91
C ILE A 36 -3.58 4.60 -0.38
N GLY A 37 -3.10 3.57 0.33
CA GLY A 37 -3.95 2.59 1.01
C GLY A 37 -4.85 3.24 2.06
N PHE A 38 -4.30 4.10 2.93
CA PHE A 38 -5.06 4.81 3.97
C PHE A 38 -6.10 5.76 3.38
N VAL A 39 -5.69 6.57 2.41
CA VAL A 39 -6.59 7.55 1.77
C VAL A 39 -7.70 6.84 1.01
N SER A 40 -7.38 5.76 0.29
CA SER A 40 -8.38 4.95 -0.42
C SER A 40 -9.35 4.26 0.55
N ALA A 41 -8.85 3.68 1.65
CA ALA A 41 -9.70 3.04 2.66
C ALA A 41 -10.70 4.04 3.24
N PHE A 42 -10.24 5.22 3.63
CA PHE A 42 -11.08 6.27 4.18
C PHE A 42 -12.09 6.81 3.17
N PHE A 43 -11.62 7.21 1.98
CA PHE A 43 -12.47 7.76 0.92
C PHE A 43 -13.56 6.80 0.48
N ILE A 44 -13.20 5.53 0.18
CA ILE A 44 -14.13 4.51 -0.30
C ILE A 44 -15.18 4.19 0.75
N SER A 45 -14.76 4.05 2.02
CA SER A 45 -15.70 3.79 3.12
C SER A 45 -16.71 4.91 3.29
N LEU A 46 -16.25 6.17 3.22
CA LEU A 46 -17.15 7.33 3.31
C LEU A 46 -18.08 7.40 2.10
N ARG A 47 -17.57 7.18 0.90
CA ARG A 47 -18.35 7.25 -0.33
C ARG A 47 -19.45 6.20 -0.36
N VAL A 48 -19.08 4.92 -0.21
CA VAL A 48 -20.01 3.79 -0.23
C VAL A 48 -20.97 3.84 0.97
N GLY A 49 -20.45 4.16 2.16
CA GLY A 49 -21.30 4.32 3.35
C GLY A 49 -22.35 5.42 3.19
N THR A 50 -22.02 6.55 2.54
CA THR A 50 -23.00 7.61 2.26
C THR A 50 -24.07 7.15 1.26
N GLU A 51 -23.74 6.31 0.28
CA GLU A 51 -24.74 5.72 -0.64
C GLU A 51 -25.73 4.80 0.10
N PHE A 52 -25.29 4.10 1.17
CA PHE A 52 -26.17 3.32 2.03
C PHE A 52 -27.02 4.21 2.94
N ASP A 53 -26.42 5.20 3.63
CA ASP A 53 -27.13 6.11 4.54
C ASP A 53 -28.23 6.89 3.82
N ASN A 54 -27.99 7.32 2.58
CA ASN A 54 -28.94 8.03 1.74
C ASN A 54 -29.92 7.09 1.02
N HIS A 55 -29.89 5.77 1.30
CA HIS A 55 -30.70 4.74 0.64
C HIS A 55 -30.56 4.70 -0.89
N THR A 56 -29.53 5.31 -1.46
CA THR A 56 -29.33 5.40 -2.91
C THR A 56 -29.13 4.02 -3.54
N ILE A 57 -28.37 3.12 -2.89
CA ILE A 57 -28.18 1.74 -3.34
C ILE A 57 -29.53 1.00 -3.36
N ARG A 58 -30.36 1.16 -2.32
CA ARG A 58 -31.69 0.56 -2.26
C ARG A 58 -32.59 1.10 -3.38
N ASN A 59 -32.60 2.40 -3.60
CA ASN A 59 -33.42 3.03 -4.65
C ASN A 59 -32.97 2.54 -6.05
N LYS A 60 -31.67 2.42 -6.34
CA LYS A 60 -31.16 1.85 -7.58
C LYS A 60 -31.71 0.43 -7.84
N LEU A 61 -31.81 -0.40 -6.80
CA LEU A 61 -32.33 -1.76 -6.89
C LEU A 61 -33.88 -1.78 -7.09
N ILE A 62 -34.63 -0.88 -6.43
CA ILE A 62 -36.06 -0.77 -6.58
C ILE A 62 -36.46 -0.34 -8.00
N VAL A 63 -35.71 0.58 -8.61
CA VAL A 63 -35.89 1.03 -10.00
C VAL A 63 -35.52 -0.04 -11.04
N GLY A 64 -34.98 -1.20 -10.60
CA GLY A 64 -34.72 -2.37 -11.46
C GLY A 64 -33.27 -2.54 -11.90
N HIS A 65 -32.31 -1.80 -11.35
CA HIS A 65 -30.90 -2.09 -11.61
C HIS A 65 -30.49 -3.42 -10.96
N SER A 66 -29.78 -4.25 -11.73
CA SER A 66 -29.24 -5.51 -11.18
C SER A 66 -28.16 -5.22 -10.13
N ARG A 67 -28.05 -6.10 -9.12
CA ARG A 67 -27.02 -6.02 -8.06
C ARG A 67 -25.61 -5.95 -8.65
N THR A 68 -25.37 -6.68 -9.73
CA THR A 68 -24.10 -6.66 -10.46
C THR A 68 -23.79 -5.26 -10.98
N LYS A 69 -24.76 -4.60 -11.65
CA LYS A 69 -24.56 -3.24 -12.18
C LYS A 69 -24.29 -2.23 -11.07
N VAL A 70 -24.99 -2.36 -9.94
CA VAL A 70 -24.79 -1.48 -8.77
C VAL A 70 -23.40 -1.68 -8.17
N PHE A 71 -22.97 -2.93 -7.93
CA PHE A 71 -21.65 -3.24 -7.38
C PHE A 71 -20.52 -2.73 -8.27
N PHE A 72 -20.53 -3.11 -9.54
CA PHE A 72 -19.46 -2.71 -10.46
C PHE A 72 -19.49 -1.22 -10.82
N GLY A 73 -20.67 -0.57 -10.75
CA GLY A 73 -20.78 0.87 -10.90
C GLY A 73 -20.07 1.62 -9.76
N GLU A 74 -20.34 1.24 -8.50
CA GLU A 74 -19.65 1.83 -7.33
C GLU A 74 -18.15 1.50 -7.35
N TYR A 75 -17.79 0.25 -7.70
CA TYR A 75 -16.39 -0.14 -7.86
C TYR A 75 -15.65 0.74 -8.86
N LEU A 76 -16.22 0.97 -10.05
CA LEU A 76 -15.59 1.77 -11.09
C LEU A 76 -15.40 3.23 -10.65
N ILE A 77 -16.40 3.82 -10.00
CA ILE A 77 -16.31 5.19 -9.46
C ILE A 77 -15.20 5.29 -8.42
N CYS A 78 -15.15 4.36 -7.47
CA CYS A 78 -14.14 4.34 -6.42
C CYS A 78 -12.73 4.10 -6.99
N LEU A 79 -12.60 3.19 -7.95
CA LEU A 79 -11.34 2.92 -8.65
C LEU A 79 -10.83 4.17 -9.37
N LEU A 80 -11.66 4.82 -10.17
CA LEU A 80 -11.27 6.04 -10.89
C LEU A 80 -10.85 7.15 -9.94
N ALA A 81 -11.60 7.35 -8.85
CA ALA A 81 -11.23 8.34 -7.84
C ALA A 81 -9.89 8.02 -7.16
N SER A 82 -9.63 6.76 -6.81
CA SER A 82 -8.35 6.33 -6.22
C SER A 82 -7.19 6.48 -7.19
N LEU A 83 -7.41 6.19 -8.48
CA LEU A 83 -6.41 6.43 -9.52
C LEU A 83 -6.10 7.91 -9.73
N ILE A 84 -7.13 8.78 -9.69
CA ILE A 84 -6.92 10.24 -9.72
C ILE A 84 -6.09 10.68 -8.52
N LEU A 85 -6.37 10.17 -7.32
CA LEU A 85 -5.60 10.47 -6.12
C LEU A 85 -4.14 10.00 -6.24
N LEU A 86 -3.90 8.81 -6.81
CA LEU A 86 -2.55 8.31 -7.11
C LEU A 86 -1.82 9.25 -8.08
N VAL A 87 -2.45 9.59 -9.20
CA VAL A 87 -1.85 10.48 -10.22
C VAL A 87 -1.50 11.83 -9.60
N VAL A 88 -2.42 12.44 -8.84
CA VAL A 88 -2.17 13.71 -8.12
C VAL A 88 -0.98 13.56 -7.17
N MET A 89 -0.90 12.48 -6.40
CA MET A 89 0.20 12.22 -5.48
C MET A 89 1.53 12.10 -6.23
N LEU A 90 1.59 11.26 -7.27
CA LEU A 90 2.82 11.04 -8.05
C LEU A 90 3.29 12.31 -8.77
N LEU A 91 2.37 13.11 -9.32
CA LEU A 91 2.71 14.37 -9.99
C LEU A 91 3.28 15.40 -9.00
N PHE A 92 2.60 15.64 -7.88
CA PHE A 92 3.06 16.66 -6.93
C PHE A 92 4.35 16.25 -6.22
N SER A 93 4.49 14.98 -5.84
CA SER A 93 5.73 14.49 -5.23
C SER A 93 6.88 14.39 -6.23
N GLY A 94 6.61 13.99 -7.48
CA GLY A 94 7.62 13.97 -8.54
C GLY A 94 8.11 15.36 -8.94
N ILE A 95 7.19 16.34 -9.08
CA ILE A 95 7.56 17.74 -9.38
C ILE A 95 8.39 18.33 -8.22
N SER A 96 7.95 18.15 -6.97
CA SER A 96 8.71 18.64 -5.81
C SER A 96 10.06 17.93 -5.69
N GLY A 97 10.13 16.63 -5.96
CA GLY A 97 11.40 15.88 -6.01
C GLY A 97 12.36 16.43 -7.06
N TYR A 98 11.86 16.71 -8.26
CA TYR A 98 12.67 17.30 -9.32
C TYR A 98 13.19 18.70 -8.97
N ILE A 99 12.39 19.52 -8.32
CA ILE A 99 12.80 20.88 -7.88
C ILE A 99 13.89 20.79 -6.81
N LEU A 100 13.75 19.85 -5.85
CA LEU A 100 14.63 19.77 -4.68
C LEU A 100 15.94 19.03 -4.97
N PHE A 101 15.88 17.88 -5.64
CA PHE A 101 17.03 16.98 -5.79
C PHE A 101 17.65 16.97 -7.19
N ARG A 102 16.88 17.17 -8.26
CA ARG A 102 17.34 17.29 -9.66
C ARG A 102 18.13 16.09 -10.22
N LYS A 103 18.29 15.00 -9.47
CA LYS A 103 19.06 13.82 -9.87
C LYS A 103 18.16 12.61 -9.84
N PHE A 104 18.29 11.76 -10.87
CA PHE A 104 17.70 10.45 -10.94
C PHE A 104 18.78 9.38 -10.75
N ALA A 105 18.51 8.34 -9.95
CA ALA A 105 19.38 7.18 -9.80
C ALA A 105 18.89 6.00 -10.65
N LEU A 106 17.58 5.88 -10.88
CA LEU A 106 16.97 4.75 -11.55
C LEU A 106 16.81 4.97 -13.06
N ASP A 107 16.92 3.87 -13.82
CA ASP A 107 16.60 3.88 -15.23
C ASP A 107 15.13 4.19 -15.48
N TRP A 108 14.83 4.94 -16.55
CA TRP A 108 13.48 5.30 -16.95
C TRP A 108 12.54 4.09 -17.11
N LYS A 109 13.05 2.97 -17.62
CA LYS A 109 12.29 1.73 -17.77
C LYS A 109 11.79 1.21 -16.41
N LEU A 110 12.64 1.28 -15.39
CA LEU A 110 12.30 0.83 -14.03
C LEU A 110 11.27 1.76 -13.38
N ILE A 111 11.44 3.09 -13.54
CA ILE A 111 10.46 4.07 -13.04
C ILE A 111 9.07 3.82 -13.65
N VAL A 112 8.98 3.59 -14.96
CA VAL A 112 7.71 3.27 -15.63
C VAL A 112 7.11 1.97 -15.08
N GLN A 113 7.93 0.97 -14.83
CA GLN A 113 7.47 -0.31 -14.24
C GLN A 113 6.96 -0.12 -12.80
N MET A 114 7.62 0.69 -11.99
CA MET A 114 7.18 1.03 -10.63
C MET A 114 5.84 1.80 -10.65
N VAL A 115 5.68 2.77 -11.55
CA VAL A 115 4.41 3.47 -11.75
C VAL A 115 3.30 2.51 -12.17
N PHE A 116 3.57 1.59 -13.09
CA PHE A 116 2.60 0.58 -13.50
C PHE A 116 2.18 -0.33 -12.33
N CYS A 117 3.14 -0.80 -11.52
CA CYS A 117 2.85 -1.56 -10.31
C CYS A 117 2.03 -0.74 -9.29
N SER A 118 2.29 0.55 -9.15
CA SER A 118 1.52 1.46 -8.27
C SER A 118 0.05 1.60 -8.71
N VAL A 119 -0.20 1.61 -10.03
CA VAL A 119 -1.58 1.62 -10.59
C VAL A 119 -2.30 0.32 -10.24
N LEU A 120 -1.66 -0.84 -10.45
CA LEU A 120 -2.25 -2.13 -10.11
C LEU A 120 -2.49 -2.27 -8.61
N LEU A 121 -1.54 -1.86 -7.79
CA LEU A 121 -1.64 -1.82 -6.33
C LEU A 121 -2.86 -1.00 -5.88
N THR A 122 -3.03 0.20 -6.43
CA THR A 122 -4.18 1.07 -6.13
C THR A 122 -5.51 0.43 -6.54
N ALA A 123 -5.53 -0.30 -7.67
CA ALA A 123 -6.70 -1.06 -8.09
C ALA A 123 -7.04 -2.19 -7.12
N VAL A 124 -6.05 -2.91 -6.60
CA VAL A 124 -6.25 -3.96 -5.58
C VAL A 124 -6.81 -3.37 -4.29
N PHE A 125 -6.23 -2.28 -3.76
CA PHE A 125 -6.76 -1.60 -2.58
C PHE A 125 -8.21 -1.15 -2.79
N SER A 126 -8.50 -0.51 -3.94
CA SER A 126 -9.87 -0.07 -4.26
C SER A 126 -10.85 -1.23 -4.27
N THR A 127 -10.48 -2.36 -4.86
CA THR A 127 -11.33 -3.57 -4.93
C THR A 127 -11.59 -4.13 -3.55
N MET A 128 -10.57 -4.25 -2.70
CA MET A 128 -10.71 -4.74 -1.32
C MET A 128 -11.64 -3.86 -0.50
N PHE A 129 -11.41 -2.55 -0.50
CA PHE A 129 -12.19 -1.62 0.32
C PHE A 129 -13.62 -1.45 -0.19
N VAL A 130 -13.87 -1.46 -1.51
CA VAL A 130 -15.23 -1.50 -2.06
C VAL A 130 -15.92 -2.79 -1.66
N GLY A 131 -15.24 -3.94 -1.80
CA GLY A 131 -15.77 -5.25 -1.43
C GLY A 131 -16.21 -5.30 0.03
N ILE A 132 -15.42 -4.78 0.95
CA ILE A 132 -15.75 -4.69 2.38
C ILE A 132 -16.91 -3.70 2.59
N SER A 133 -16.81 -2.48 2.04
CA SER A 133 -17.79 -1.41 2.25
C SER A 133 -19.18 -1.74 1.71
N MET A 134 -19.26 -2.41 0.56
CA MET A 134 -20.54 -2.85 -0.03
C MET A 134 -21.27 -3.91 0.81
N ASN A 135 -20.54 -4.55 1.72
CA ASN A 135 -21.10 -5.54 2.65
C ASN A 135 -21.38 -4.97 4.06
N ILE A 136 -21.16 -3.66 4.29
CA ILE A 136 -21.39 -2.99 5.56
C ILE A 136 -22.33 -1.81 5.32
N HIS A 137 -23.51 -1.78 6.00
CA HIS A 137 -24.50 -0.73 5.79
C HIS A 137 -24.20 0.56 6.56
N ASN A 138 -23.46 0.48 7.64
CA ASN A 138 -23.16 1.62 8.50
C ASN A 138 -21.84 2.26 8.08
N LYS A 139 -21.89 3.55 7.74
CA LYS A 139 -20.74 4.35 7.29
C LYS A 139 -19.57 4.33 8.28
N ALA A 140 -19.84 4.55 9.57
CA ALA A 140 -18.79 4.59 10.58
C ALA A 140 -18.14 3.21 10.76
N VAL A 141 -18.94 2.14 10.79
CA VAL A 141 -18.43 0.76 10.87
C VAL A 141 -17.60 0.42 9.64
N SER A 142 -18.02 0.84 8.45
CA SER A 142 -17.26 0.62 7.20
C SER A 142 -15.87 1.26 7.26
N VAL A 143 -15.77 2.50 7.76
CA VAL A 143 -14.47 3.18 7.96
C VAL A 143 -13.58 2.39 8.91
N VAL A 144 -14.12 2.01 10.08
CA VAL A 144 -13.34 1.28 11.10
C VAL A 144 -12.86 -0.07 10.56
N VAL A 145 -13.74 -0.85 9.92
CA VAL A 145 -13.40 -2.18 9.41
C VAL A 145 -12.33 -2.10 8.30
N ASN A 146 -12.45 -1.15 7.36
CA ASN A 146 -11.45 -0.97 6.31
C ASN A 146 -10.10 -0.54 6.87
N LEU A 147 -10.06 0.36 7.86
CA LEU A 147 -8.81 0.78 8.49
C LEU A 147 -8.18 -0.36 9.31
N VAL A 148 -8.96 -1.08 10.11
CA VAL A 148 -8.46 -2.24 10.87
C VAL A 148 -7.93 -3.32 9.91
N PHE A 149 -8.63 -3.60 8.82
CA PHE A 149 -8.17 -4.52 7.79
C PHE A 149 -6.84 -4.05 7.16
N LEU A 150 -6.74 -2.77 6.80
CA LEU A 150 -5.52 -2.19 6.25
C LEU A 150 -4.35 -2.31 7.24
N PHE A 151 -4.57 -1.97 8.52
CA PHE A 151 -3.53 -2.10 9.55
C PHE A 151 -3.10 -3.56 9.74
N ALA A 152 -4.04 -4.51 9.72
CA ALA A 152 -3.73 -5.93 9.86
C ALA A 152 -2.81 -6.44 8.73
N ILE A 153 -3.14 -6.13 7.47
CA ILE A 153 -2.30 -6.54 6.33
C ILE A 153 -0.98 -5.75 6.25
N LEU A 154 -0.96 -4.50 6.74
CA LEU A 154 0.27 -3.71 6.83
C LEU A 154 1.21 -4.27 7.91
N PHE A 155 0.66 -4.61 9.09
CA PHE A 155 1.44 -5.24 10.16
C PHE A 155 2.02 -6.59 9.71
N LEU A 156 1.22 -7.41 9.04
CA LEU A 156 1.68 -8.69 8.49
C LEU A 156 2.82 -8.48 7.48
N ALA A 157 2.66 -7.53 6.56
CA ALA A 157 3.68 -7.23 5.57
C ALA A 157 4.97 -6.69 6.22
N SER A 158 4.86 -5.79 7.21
CA SER A 158 6.00 -5.25 7.95
C SER A 158 6.73 -6.35 8.73
N PHE A 159 5.99 -7.25 9.38
CA PHE A 159 6.58 -8.39 10.11
C PHE A 159 7.36 -9.32 9.17
N VAL A 160 6.75 -9.69 8.05
CA VAL A 160 7.40 -10.55 7.04
C VAL A 160 8.60 -9.84 6.41
N GLY A 161 8.47 -8.57 6.06
CA GLY A 161 9.55 -7.76 5.49
C GLY A 161 10.73 -7.63 6.46
N SER A 162 10.48 -7.36 7.74
CA SER A 162 11.54 -7.33 8.76
C SER A 162 12.28 -8.66 8.86
N ALA A 163 11.55 -9.78 8.88
CA ALA A 163 12.16 -11.10 8.96
C ALA A 163 13.01 -11.46 7.71
N LEU A 164 12.60 -10.98 6.52
CA LEU A 164 13.35 -11.18 5.28
C LEU A 164 14.63 -10.33 5.22
N ASN A 165 14.65 -9.19 5.91
CA ASN A 165 15.78 -8.25 5.93
C ASN A 165 16.78 -8.53 7.06
N GLU A 166 16.51 -9.56 7.92
CA GLU A 166 17.50 -9.99 8.91
C GLU A 166 18.77 -10.52 8.26
N ALA A 167 19.92 -10.08 8.76
CA ALA A 167 21.22 -10.54 8.31
C ALA A 167 21.48 -11.97 8.80
N GLU A 168 22.17 -12.80 7.97
CA GLU A 168 22.52 -14.18 8.33
C GLU A 168 23.40 -14.27 9.58
N MET A 169 24.31 -13.30 9.73
CA MET A 169 25.21 -13.20 10.86
C MET A 169 24.93 -11.94 11.66
N SER A 170 24.91 -12.05 12.97
CA SER A 170 24.77 -10.94 13.90
C SER A 170 25.80 -11.00 15.01
N TYR A 171 26.11 -9.87 15.63
CA TYR A 171 26.95 -9.89 16.84
C TYR A 171 26.15 -10.49 18.00
N GLU A 172 26.79 -11.37 18.78
CA GLU A 172 26.20 -12.00 19.96
C GLU A 172 25.70 -10.92 20.95
N TYR A 173 26.48 -9.85 21.12
CA TYR A 173 26.08 -8.68 21.89
C TYR A 173 26.72 -7.40 21.33
N VAL A 174 26.08 -6.27 21.59
CA VAL A 174 26.64 -4.94 21.38
C VAL A 174 26.55 -4.19 22.71
N ARG A 175 27.70 -3.85 23.30
CA ARG A 175 27.79 -3.11 24.56
C ARG A 175 28.26 -1.69 24.29
N ILE A 176 27.60 -0.72 24.88
CA ILE A 176 28.09 0.67 24.88
C ILE A 176 29.02 0.83 26.07
N THR A 177 30.29 1.19 25.80
CA THR A 177 31.29 1.44 26.84
C THR A 177 31.03 2.78 27.55
N ALA A 178 31.53 2.94 28.77
CA ALA A 178 31.36 4.18 29.54
C ALA A 178 31.95 5.43 28.84
N GLU A 179 32.87 5.22 27.89
CA GLU A 179 33.48 6.26 27.06
C GLU A 179 32.72 6.56 25.76
N GLY A 180 31.51 5.98 25.59
CA GLY A 180 30.68 6.15 24.38
C GLY A 180 31.12 5.31 23.16
N GLY A 181 32.11 4.43 23.33
CA GLY A 181 32.51 3.45 22.34
C GLY A 181 31.52 2.29 22.23
N ARG A 182 31.61 1.50 21.13
CA ARG A 182 30.85 0.27 20.95
C ARG A 182 31.79 -0.93 20.97
N GLU A 183 31.53 -1.88 21.83
CA GLU A 183 32.19 -3.17 21.89
C GLU A 183 31.26 -4.22 21.29
N PHE A 184 31.75 -4.99 20.34
CA PHE A 184 30.99 -6.02 19.64
C PHE A 184 31.46 -7.40 20.11
N GLY A 185 30.53 -8.29 20.38
CA GLY A 185 30.79 -9.71 20.62
C GLY A 185 31.19 -10.46 19.35
N ASP A 186 31.33 -11.76 19.46
CA ASP A 186 31.63 -12.59 18.29
C ASP A 186 30.46 -12.58 17.29
N MET A 187 30.79 -12.75 16.01
CA MET A 187 29.77 -12.93 14.97
C MET A 187 29.23 -14.35 15.04
N VAL A 188 27.93 -14.47 15.30
CA VAL A 188 27.20 -15.75 15.39
C VAL A 188 26.05 -15.78 14.38
N LYS A 189 25.58 -16.99 14.04
CA LYS A 189 24.43 -17.14 13.17
C LYS A 189 23.20 -16.52 13.86
N ASN A 190 22.53 -15.59 13.18
CA ASN A 190 21.37 -14.89 13.70
C ASN A 190 20.18 -15.88 13.82
N PRO A 191 19.63 -16.12 15.01
CA PRO A 191 18.49 -17.01 15.20
C PRO A 191 17.20 -16.49 14.54
N ALA A 192 17.11 -15.20 14.24
CA ALA A 192 15.98 -14.58 13.54
C ALA A 192 16.10 -14.67 12.01
N TYR A 193 17.25 -15.10 11.48
CA TYR A 193 17.45 -15.25 10.04
C TYR A 193 16.59 -16.36 9.46
N VAL A 194 15.82 -16.05 8.43
CA VAL A 194 14.91 -16.96 7.77
C VAL A 194 15.57 -17.58 6.55
N GLU A 195 15.65 -18.92 6.49
CA GLU A 195 16.28 -19.64 5.39
C GLU A 195 15.39 -20.74 4.79
N GLY A 196 15.77 -21.27 3.63
CA GLY A 196 15.13 -22.41 2.97
C GLY A 196 13.66 -22.17 2.59
N ILE A 197 12.80 -23.13 2.89
CA ILE A 197 11.37 -23.12 2.53
C ILE A 197 10.64 -21.97 3.22
N GLN A 198 10.98 -21.67 4.47
CA GLN A 198 10.35 -20.59 5.23
C GLN A 198 10.60 -19.23 4.56
N ARG A 199 11.82 -18.98 4.08
CA ARG A 199 12.15 -17.76 3.33
C ARG A 199 11.30 -17.64 2.06
N SER A 200 11.17 -18.73 1.30
CA SER A 200 10.34 -18.73 0.07
C SER A 200 8.86 -18.46 0.37
N ILE A 201 8.32 -18.96 1.48
CA ILE A 201 6.95 -18.66 1.91
C ILE A 201 6.81 -17.17 2.29
N TYR A 202 7.76 -16.62 3.02
CA TYR A 202 7.75 -15.21 3.41
C TYR A 202 7.86 -14.29 2.19
N GLU A 203 8.76 -14.60 1.24
CA GLU A 203 8.86 -13.87 -0.03
C GLU A 203 7.56 -13.90 -0.83
N PHE A 204 6.92 -15.08 -0.90
CA PHE A 204 5.61 -15.21 -1.56
C PHE A 204 4.53 -14.34 -0.90
N ILE A 205 4.43 -14.38 0.44
CA ILE A 205 3.46 -13.57 1.20
C ILE A 205 3.74 -12.08 0.99
N TYR A 206 5.01 -11.66 1.05
CA TYR A 206 5.43 -10.28 0.91
C TYR A 206 5.16 -9.72 -0.48
N ASP A 207 5.40 -10.51 -1.53
CA ASP A 207 5.12 -10.13 -2.91
C ASP A 207 3.61 -10.18 -3.25
N ALA A 208 2.85 -11.09 -2.61
CA ALA A 208 1.40 -11.22 -2.85
C ALA A 208 0.58 -10.14 -2.15
N LEU A 209 1.00 -9.69 -0.95
CA LEU A 209 0.26 -8.67 -0.21
C LEU A 209 0.40 -7.28 -0.86
N PRO A 210 -0.71 -6.54 -1.07
CA PRO A 210 -0.64 -5.18 -1.62
C PRO A 210 0.15 -4.24 -0.71
N THR A 211 0.07 -4.40 0.61
CA THR A 211 0.89 -3.63 1.56
C THR A 211 2.37 -4.01 1.51
N GLY A 212 2.69 -5.27 1.22
CA GLY A 212 4.07 -5.72 0.99
C GLY A 212 4.67 -5.07 -0.26
N GLN A 213 3.93 -5.05 -1.37
CA GLN A 213 4.35 -4.35 -2.59
C GLN A 213 4.51 -2.84 -2.34
N ALA A 214 3.61 -2.22 -1.54
CA ALA A 214 3.72 -0.81 -1.20
C ALA A 214 4.98 -0.50 -0.38
N ILE A 215 5.35 -1.36 0.57
CA ILE A 215 6.58 -1.22 1.37
C ILE A 215 7.81 -1.42 0.49
N GLN A 216 7.84 -2.43 -0.37
CA GLN A 216 8.95 -2.68 -1.29
C GLN A 216 9.15 -1.49 -2.26
N LEU A 217 8.07 -0.91 -2.79
CA LEU A 217 8.16 0.31 -3.60
C LEU A 217 8.67 1.51 -2.80
N ASN A 218 8.23 1.64 -1.54
CA ASN A 218 8.71 2.69 -0.63
C ASN A 218 10.21 2.57 -0.35
N ASN A 219 10.72 1.36 -0.18
CA ASN A 219 12.12 1.07 0.10
C ASN A 219 12.97 0.99 -1.17
N LEU A 220 12.39 1.19 -2.35
CA LEU A 220 13.03 0.99 -3.67
C LEU A 220 13.64 -0.42 -3.83
N GLU A 221 12.99 -1.43 -3.24
CA GLU A 221 13.32 -2.84 -3.41
C GLU A 221 12.64 -3.36 -4.68
N TYR A 222 13.35 -3.46 -5.79
CA TYR A 222 12.76 -3.79 -7.11
C TYR A 222 13.25 -5.11 -7.71
N ASP A 223 14.02 -5.90 -7.00
CA ASP A 223 14.60 -7.16 -7.52
C ASP A 223 13.53 -8.13 -8.05
N ARG A 224 12.35 -8.14 -7.44
CA ARG A 224 11.23 -9.01 -7.80
C ARG A 224 10.05 -8.30 -8.47
N ILE A 225 10.21 -7.04 -8.87
CA ILE A 225 9.14 -6.20 -9.41
C ILE A 225 8.42 -6.82 -10.62
N SER A 226 9.08 -7.66 -11.40
CA SER A 226 8.49 -8.36 -12.55
C SER A 226 7.38 -9.35 -12.18
N ARG A 227 7.33 -9.83 -10.93
CA ARG A 227 6.32 -10.78 -10.42
C ARG A 227 5.07 -10.08 -9.90
N TRP A 228 5.19 -8.84 -9.41
CA TRP A 228 4.09 -8.13 -8.74
C TRP A 228 2.84 -7.94 -9.59
N PRO A 229 2.90 -7.63 -10.90
CA PRO A 229 1.70 -7.52 -11.71
C PRO A 229 0.84 -8.80 -11.70
N VAL A 230 1.48 -9.96 -11.69
CA VAL A 230 0.77 -11.26 -11.66
C VAL A 230 0.05 -11.43 -10.31
N PHE A 231 0.74 -11.16 -9.19
CA PHE A 231 0.13 -11.24 -7.87
C PHE A 231 -1.00 -10.21 -7.70
N SER A 232 -0.81 -8.98 -8.16
CA SER A 232 -1.84 -7.94 -8.11
C SER A 232 -3.08 -8.33 -8.91
N LEU A 233 -2.93 -8.92 -10.10
CA LEU A 233 -4.07 -9.41 -10.91
C LEU A 233 -4.80 -10.56 -10.21
N ILE A 234 -4.09 -11.51 -9.62
CA ILE A 234 -4.69 -12.61 -8.83
C ILE A 234 -5.46 -12.04 -7.63
N MET A 235 -4.85 -11.13 -6.87
CA MET A 235 -5.50 -10.51 -5.73
C MET A 235 -6.72 -9.66 -6.12
N LEU A 236 -6.67 -8.98 -7.26
CA LEU A 236 -7.81 -8.23 -7.80
C LEU A 236 -9.00 -9.16 -8.09
N ILE A 237 -8.75 -10.33 -8.69
CA ILE A 237 -9.80 -11.34 -8.95
C ILE A 237 -10.35 -11.88 -7.62
N ILE A 238 -9.48 -12.27 -6.69
CA ILE A 238 -9.88 -12.82 -5.37
C ILE A 238 -10.72 -11.78 -4.60
N ALA A 239 -10.25 -10.52 -4.51
CA ALA A 239 -10.94 -9.46 -3.81
C ALA A 239 -12.29 -9.11 -4.45
N THR A 240 -12.37 -9.11 -5.79
CA THR A 240 -13.64 -8.90 -6.51
C THR A 240 -14.63 -10.00 -6.19
N VAL A 241 -14.22 -11.27 -6.25
CA VAL A 241 -15.08 -12.41 -5.96
C VAL A 241 -15.52 -12.39 -4.49
N ALA A 242 -14.59 -12.18 -3.56
CA ALA A 242 -14.84 -12.13 -2.12
C ALA A 242 -15.79 -10.98 -1.73
N GLY A 243 -15.70 -9.82 -2.38
CA GLY A 243 -16.60 -8.68 -2.13
C GLY A 243 -17.96 -8.83 -2.79
N TYR A 244 -17.99 -9.32 -4.04
CA TYR A 244 -19.22 -9.40 -4.83
C TYR A 244 -20.16 -10.54 -4.42
N LEU A 245 -19.64 -11.73 -4.11
CA LEU A 245 -20.49 -12.89 -3.81
C LEU A 245 -21.39 -12.69 -2.57
N PRO A 246 -20.90 -12.17 -1.43
CA PRO A 246 -21.77 -11.87 -0.29
C PRO A 246 -22.81 -10.78 -0.64
N PHE A 247 -22.37 -9.69 -1.31
CA PHE A 247 -23.27 -8.62 -1.73
C PHE A 247 -24.41 -9.12 -2.62
N ARG A 248 -24.13 -10.04 -3.55
CA ARG A 248 -25.14 -10.62 -4.44
C ARG A 248 -26.21 -11.41 -3.69
N LYS A 249 -25.82 -12.15 -2.63
CA LYS A 249 -26.72 -13.04 -1.86
C LYS A 249 -27.48 -12.32 -0.75
N ARG A 250 -27.04 -11.14 -0.34
CA ARG A 250 -27.57 -10.44 0.82
C ARG A 250 -28.87 -9.73 0.52
N ASP A 251 -29.86 -9.82 1.45
CA ASP A 251 -31.06 -8.99 1.39
C ASP A 251 -30.76 -7.56 1.83
N ILE A 252 -31.01 -6.61 0.93
CA ILE A 252 -30.87 -5.17 1.20
C ILE A 252 -32.29 -4.64 1.49
N ARG A 253 -32.65 -4.70 2.77
CA ARG A 253 -33.94 -4.16 3.28
C ARG A 253 -33.82 -2.69 3.66
#